data_6239157f91881e91e391578acc38f9c8
#
_entry.id   6239157f91881e91e391578acc38f9c8
#
_cell.length_a   1.000
_cell.length_b   1.000
_cell.length_c   1.000
_cell.angle_alpha   90.00
_cell.angle_beta   90.00
_cell.angle_gamma   90.00
#
_symmetry.space_group_name_H-M   'P 1'
#
loop_
_entity.id
_entity.type
_entity.pdbx_description
1 polymer ?
#
loop_
_entity_poly.entity_id
_entity_poly.type
_entity_poly.pdbx_seq_one_letter_code
_entity_poly.pdbx_strand_id
1 'polypeptide(L)'
;MTRTLIAAIAIASIAVARTRGAPQQAAAPAAFELPAPTGPFPVGTTTWRLTDTARSETFTTAGEPRQVEILAWYPAAGPRRGAPAPYLREGLAEVRTFATVFRAPRAVFDGLENVRTHADMDAAPRTTPRKLPVLVFSHGYTGIPSAYTALLEDLASHGYAVLSVVHPYEATAATLTDGRVVSMLTGAGTMLPPIAEVLGEWRTEDEAMTAVTSAGDAPEQTRLLRGYLSGLSHTDIALGRWVEDTKLVLDRLSSLPPRTPASRLAAALDPSRVGVFGHSMGGVTAAQFCLEDRRCRAGLNLDGIPQYGKMIDASMQKPFLMVYSARPGRLGASDAIYRTAARPYYRVDVKDTRHLDFCDMAFWGGPLRERPVLGTIAPARATEIARLVVRRFFDQELLGQRAALSGALAPFQEVTFRTVTPAGAR
;
A
#
# COMPACT_ATOMS: atom_id res chain seq x y z
N MET A 1 37.44 -87.00 -27.67
CA MET A 1 36.50 -86.90 -26.59
C MET A 1 37.22 -86.29 -25.41
N THR A 2 37.18 -84.96 -25.29
CA THR A 2 37.88 -84.18 -24.23
C THR A 2 36.92 -83.19 -23.63
N ARG A 3 36.55 -83.43 -22.40
CA ARG A 3 35.68 -82.58 -21.59
C ARG A 3 36.54 -81.56 -20.85
N THR A 4 36.36 -80.29 -21.18
CA THR A 4 37.03 -79.20 -20.50
C THR A 4 36.13 -78.67 -19.34
N LEU A 5 36.68 -78.76 -18.13
CA LEU A 5 36.08 -78.15 -16.93
C LEU A 5 36.33 -76.65 -16.97
N ILE A 6 35.25 -75.84 -16.84
CA ILE A 6 35.34 -74.40 -16.60
C ILE A 6 35.06 -74.18 -15.14
N ALA A 7 36.06 -73.65 -14.40
CA ALA A 7 35.93 -73.22 -13.00
C ALA A 7 35.33 -71.79 -12.99
N ALA A 8 34.22 -71.67 -12.29
CA ALA A 8 33.59 -70.34 -12.05
C ALA A 8 34.19 -69.67 -10.80
N ILE A 9 34.84 -68.56 -10.97
CA ILE A 9 35.33 -67.70 -9.91
C ILE A 9 34.19 -66.74 -9.54
N ALA A 10 33.62 -66.85 -8.33
CA ALA A 10 32.65 -65.94 -7.79
C ALA A 10 33.37 -64.71 -7.20
N ILE A 11 33.20 -63.57 -7.86
CA ILE A 11 33.65 -62.24 -7.35
C ILE A 11 32.52 -61.71 -6.49
N ALA A 12 32.70 -61.66 -5.16
CA ALA A 12 31.78 -60.93 -4.26
C ALA A 12 31.99 -59.42 -4.37
N SER A 13 31.05 -58.74 -5.03
CA SER A 13 31.02 -57.28 -5.08
C SER A 13 30.40 -56.72 -3.80
N ILE A 14 31.24 -56.12 -2.93
CA ILE A 14 30.76 -55.35 -1.78
C ILE A 14 30.20 -54.02 -2.31
N ALA A 15 28.88 -53.91 -2.37
CA ALA A 15 28.21 -52.67 -2.68
C ALA A 15 28.28 -51.75 -1.45
N VAL A 16 29.18 -50.76 -1.45
CA VAL A 16 29.17 -49.66 -0.50
C VAL A 16 28.03 -48.72 -0.92
N ALA A 17 26.91 -48.81 -0.21
CA ALA A 17 25.81 -47.86 -0.33
C ALA A 17 26.27 -46.46 0.16
N ARG A 18 26.73 -45.64 -0.75
CA ARG A 18 26.89 -44.20 -0.49
C ARG A 18 25.49 -43.59 -0.45
N THR A 19 24.96 -43.34 0.75
CA THR A 19 23.83 -42.43 0.93
C THR A 19 24.27 -41.03 0.48
N ARG A 20 23.98 -40.70 -0.78
CA ARG A 20 24.02 -39.30 -1.24
C ARG A 20 22.90 -38.59 -0.50
N GLY A 21 23.24 -37.84 0.53
CA GLY A 21 22.34 -36.78 1.03
C GLY A 21 21.90 -35.96 -0.17
N ALA A 22 20.59 -35.76 -0.32
CA ALA A 22 20.07 -34.84 -1.33
C ALA A 22 20.79 -33.51 -1.13
N PRO A 23 21.29 -32.87 -2.20
CA PRO A 23 21.89 -31.57 -2.07
C PRO A 23 20.82 -30.65 -1.48
N GLN A 24 21.10 -30.09 -0.32
CA GLN A 24 20.26 -29.03 0.27
C GLN A 24 20.30 -27.87 -0.72
N GLN A 25 19.20 -27.68 -1.44
CA GLN A 25 19.08 -26.67 -2.45
C GLN A 25 19.29 -25.34 -1.73
N ALA A 26 20.37 -24.61 -2.04
CA ALA A 26 20.62 -23.31 -1.46
C ALA A 26 19.39 -22.44 -1.72
N ALA A 27 18.89 -21.77 -0.69
CA ALA A 27 17.78 -20.83 -0.84
C ALA A 27 18.14 -19.81 -1.94
N ALA A 28 17.18 -19.52 -2.81
CA ALA A 28 17.38 -18.51 -3.83
C ALA A 28 17.74 -17.17 -3.15
N PRO A 29 18.61 -16.35 -3.77
CA PRO A 29 18.94 -15.04 -3.22
C PRO A 29 17.67 -14.17 -3.11
N ALA A 30 17.68 -13.18 -2.21
CA ALA A 30 16.61 -12.18 -2.14
C ALA A 30 16.59 -11.36 -3.45
N ALA A 31 15.37 -10.98 -3.90
CA ALA A 31 15.19 -10.20 -5.11
C ALA A 31 15.85 -8.80 -5.00
N PHE A 32 15.82 -8.22 -3.80
CA PHE A 32 16.42 -6.92 -3.48
C PHE A 32 16.61 -6.79 -1.96
N GLU A 33 17.35 -5.77 -1.54
CA GLU A 33 17.41 -5.35 -0.16
C GLU A 33 16.40 -4.25 0.09
N LEU A 34 15.50 -4.45 1.07
CA LEU A 34 14.55 -3.44 1.49
C LEU A 34 15.31 -2.29 2.17
N PRO A 35 15.15 -1.02 1.74
CA PRO A 35 15.85 0.10 2.37
C PRO A 35 15.58 0.19 3.87
N ALA A 36 16.62 0.26 4.67
CA ALA A 36 16.49 0.36 6.11
C ALA A 36 15.67 1.59 6.53
N PRO A 37 14.85 1.49 7.60
CA PRO A 37 14.20 2.64 8.22
C PRO A 37 15.19 3.68 8.70
N THR A 38 14.86 4.96 8.55
CA THR A 38 15.76 6.10 8.88
C THR A 38 15.53 6.70 10.25
N GLY A 39 14.48 6.28 10.96
CA GLY A 39 14.14 6.79 12.28
C GLY A 39 14.89 6.12 13.43
N PRO A 40 14.79 6.71 14.63
CA PRO A 40 15.55 6.25 15.79
C PRO A 40 14.94 5.04 16.51
N PHE A 41 13.72 4.62 16.14
CA PHE A 41 13.01 3.56 16.87
C PHE A 41 13.07 2.23 16.12
N PRO A 42 13.32 1.10 16.83
CA PRO A 42 13.09 -0.22 16.32
C PRO A 42 11.60 -0.37 15.90
N VAL A 43 11.34 -1.20 14.90
CA VAL A 43 10.00 -1.36 14.34
C VAL A 43 9.42 -2.70 14.76
N GLY A 44 8.19 -2.67 15.27
CA GLY A 44 7.34 -3.83 15.50
C GLY A 44 6.23 -3.89 14.44
N THR A 45 5.72 -5.09 14.19
CA THR A 45 4.58 -5.30 13.30
C THR A 45 3.65 -6.35 13.88
N THR A 46 2.37 -6.23 13.59
CA THR A 46 1.34 -7.22 13.97
C THR A 46 0.22 -7.22 12.94
N THR A 47 -0.58 -8.28 12.93
CA THR A 47 -1.72 -8.43 12.01
C THR A 47 -2.95 -8.83 12.79
N TRP A 48 -4.09 -8.30 12.44
CA TRP A 48 -5.39 -8.76 12.94
C TRP A 48 -6.48 -8.60 11.90
N ARG A 49 -7.63 -9.17 12.16
CA ARG A 49 -8.78 -9.17 11.26
C ARG A 49 -10.02 -8.71 12.00
N LEU A 50 -10.89 -8.02 11.30
CA LEU A 50 -12.16 -7.52 11.81
C LEU A 50 -13.30 -8.05 10.95
N THR A 51 -14.42 -8.33 11.60
CA THR A 51 -15.69 -8.66 10.95
C THR A 51 -16.67 -7.53 11.18
N ASP A 52 -17.25 -7.03 10.11
CA ASP A 52 -18.34 -6.06 10.14
C ASP A 52 -19.67 -6.78 9.96
N THR A 53 -20.35 -7.04 11.06
CA THR A 53 -21.65 -7.73 11.03
C THR A 53 -22.81 -6.88 10.52
N ALA A 54 -22.59 -5.57 10.34
CA ALA A 54 -23.59 -4.64 9.81
C ALA A 54 -23.57 -4.56 8.27
N ARG A 55 -22.48 -4.99 7.62
CA ARG A 55 -22.33 -4.99 6.17
C ARG A 55 -22.13 -6.40 5.64
N SER A 56 -22.85 -6.73 4.57
CA SER A 56 -22.63 -7.97 3.83
C SER A 56 -21.46 -7.84 2.86
N GLU A 57 -20.76 -8.96 2.65
CA GLU A 57 -19.75 -9.07 1.61
C GLU A 57 -20.42 -9.06 0.23
N THR A 58 -19.91 -8.25 -0.70
CA THR A 58 -20.49 -8.07 -2.03
C THR A 58 -19.84 -8.93 -3.11
N PHE A 59 -18.72 -9.59 -2.79
CA PHE A 59 -18.00 -10.49 -3.70
C PHE A 59 -18.41 -11.95 -3.57
N THR A 60 -19.26 -12.29 -2.59
CA THR A 60 -19.77 -13.65 -2.38
C THR A 60 -21.29 -13.68 -2.48
N THR A 61 -21.82 -14.82 -2.89
CA THR A 61 -23.29 -15.04 -2.96
C THR A 61 -23.89 -15.47 -1.61
N ALA A 62 -23.06 -15.78 -0.63
CA ALA A 62 -23.45 -16.40 0.63
C ALA A 62 -23.99 -15.42 1.69
N GLY A 63 -23.92 -14.10 1.44
CA GLY A 63 -24.33 -13.10 2.43
C GLY A 63 -23.41 -13.07 3.67
N GLU A 64 -22.15 -13.50 3.53
CA GLU A 64 -21.16 -13.43 4.58
C GLU A 64 -20.95 -11.98 5.03
N PRO A 65 -20.64 -11.73 6.30
CA PRO A 65 -20.31 -10.37 6.75
C PRO A 65 -19.01 -9.88 6.13
N ARG A 66 -18.94 -8.58 5.84
CA ARG A 66 -17.69 -7.94 5.35
C ARG A 66 -16.57 -8.13 6.37
N GLN A 67 -15.40 -8.47 5.89
CA GLN A 67 -14.19 -8.58 6.72
C GLN A 67 -13.11 -7.65 6.21
N VAL A 68 -12.17 -7.30 7.10
CA VAL A 68 -11.04 -6.43 6.80
C VAL A 68 -9.82 -6.99 7.52
N GLU A 69 -8.68 -7.04 6.85
CA GLU A 69 -7.40 -7.38 7.46
C GLU A 69 -6.58 -6.12 7.68
N ILE A 70 -5.87 -6.06 8.79
CA ILE A 70 -5.01 -4.92 9.13
C ILE A 70 -3.59 -5.42 9.34
N LEU A 71 -2.65 -4.84 8.59
CA LEU A 71 -1.22 -4.96 8.81
C LEU A 71 -0.75 -3.70 9.52
N ALA A 72 -0.13 -3.82 10.68
CA ALA A 72 0.29 -2.66 11.45
C ALA A 72 1.80 -2.63 11.66
N TRP A 73 2.39 -1.44 11.52
CA TRP A 73 3.78 -1.14 11.87
C TRP A 73 3.81 -0.06 12.94
N TYR A 74 4.69 -0.19 13.92
CA TYR A 74 4.74 0.72 15.06
C TYR A 74 6.13 0.73 15.72
N PRO A 75 6.46 1.81 16.46
CA PRO A 75 7.69 1.82 17.25
C PRO A 75 7.68 0.72 18.31
N ALA A 76 8.67 -0.16 18.31
CA ALA A 76 8.83 -1.19 19.33
C ALA A 76 9.49 -0.65 20.61
N ALA A 77 9.19 -1.30 21.74
CA ALA A 77 9.68 -0.89 23.07
C ALA A 77 11.18 -1.13 23.30
N GLY A 78 11.84 -1.92 22.48
CA GLY A 78 13.23 -2.30 22.66
C GLY A 78 13.89 -2.79 21.37
N PRO A 79 15.19 -3.09 21.43
CA PRO A 79 15.93 -3.57 20.27
C PRO A 79 15.31 -4.89 19.75
N ARG A 80 15.57 -5.14 18.48
CA ARG A 80 15.14 -6.34 17.78
C ARG A 80 15.54 -7.61 18.54
N ARG A 81 14.59 -8.50 18.78
CA ARG A 81 14.79 -9.76 19.51
C ARG A 81 14.22 -10.98 18.79
N GLY A 82 13.37 -10.76 17.79
CA GLY A 82 12.68 -11.79 17.04
C GLY A 82 13.23 -12.00 15.63
N ALA A 83 12.65 -12.97 14.92
CA ALA A 83 12.83 -13.09 13.49
C ALA A 83 12.12 -11.92 12.78
N PRO A 84 12.69 -11.42 11.67
CA PRO A 84 11.99 -10.42 10.86
C PRO A 84 10.65 -10.96 10.39
N ALA A 85 9.66 -10.09 10.32
CA ALA A 85 8.41 -10.42 9.68
C ALA A 85 8.65 -10.78 8.19
N PRO A 86 7.87 -11.70 7.60
CA PRO A 86 7.98 -11.97 6.17
C PRO A 86 7.62 -10.72 5.37
N TYR A 87 8.30 -10.51 4.23
CA TYR A 87 7.98 -9.41 3.32
C TYR A 87 6.60 -9.59 2.70
N LEU A 88 6.36 -10.74 2.07
CA LEU A 88 5.03 -11.12 1.56
C LEU A 88 4.21 -11.74 2.69
N ARG A 89 3.20 -11.04 3.17
CA ARG A 89 2.38 -11.45 4.32
C ARG A 89 1.54 -12.70 4.04
N GLU A 90 1.01 -12.79 2.83
CA GLU A 90 0.25 -13.94 2.34
C GLU A 90 1.11 -14.82 1.41
N GLY A 91 2.44 -14.69 1.52
CA GLY A 91 3.40 -15.43 0.74
C GLY A 91 3.21 -15.26 -0.77
N LEU A 92 3.53 -16.30 -1.52
CA LEU A 92 3.42 -16.24 -2.98
C LEU A 92 1.98 -16.09 -3.52
N ALA A 93 0.94 -16.17 -2.67
CA ALA A 93 -0.44 -15.92 -3.10
C ALA A 93 -0.60 -14.48 -3.62
N GLU A 94 0.01 -13.50 -2.94
CA GLU A 94 -0.02 -12.09 -3.35
C GLU A 94 0.51 -11.91 -4.78
N VAL A 95 1.67 -12.48 -5.06
CA VAL A 95 2.35 -12.26 -6.35
C VAL A 95 1.77 -13.11 -7.48
N ARG A 96 1.26 -14.32 -7.20
CA ARG A 96 0.60 -15.16 -8.21
C ARG A 96 -0.66 -14.51 -8.75
N THR A 97 -1.46 -13.91 -7.87
CA THR A 97 -2.65 -13.15 -8.25
C THR A 97 -2.29 -11.98 -9.15
N PHE A 98 -1.30 -11.17 -8.74
CA PHE A 98 -0.81 -10.05 -9.54
C PHE A 98 -0.30 -10.51 -10.91
N ALA A 99 0.51 -11.58 -10.95
CA ALA A 99 1.03 -12.14 -12.20
C ALA A 99 -0.09 -12.54 -13.16
N THR A 100 -1.15 -13.16 -12.64
CA THR A 100 -2.29 -13.61 -13.44
C THR A 100 -3.06 -12.43 -14.02
N VAL A 101 -3.40 -11.44 -13.19
CA VAL A 101 -4.21 -10.28 -13.59
C VAL A 101 -3.47 -9.39 -14.59
N PHE A 102 -2.21 -9.07 -14.30
CA PHE A 102 -1.43 -8.13 -15.10
C PHE A 102 -0.52 -8.81 -16.13
N ARG A 103 -0.61 -10.14 -16.28
CA ARG A 103 0.23 -10.93 -17.19
C ARG A 103 1.73 -10.61 -17.00
N ALA A 104 2.13 -10.45 -15.75
CA ALA A 104 3.52 -10.15 -15.43
C ALA A 104 4.38 -11.41 -15.53
N PRO A 105 5.60 -11.33 -16.09
CA PRO A 105 6.52 -12.47 -16.16
C PRO A 105 6.85 -12.99 -14.75
N ARG A 106 6.95 -14.32 -14.58
CA ARG A 106 7.28 -14.94 -13.28
C ARG A 106 8.59 -14.42 -12.71
N ALA A 107 9.58 -14.16 -13.54
CA ALA A 107 10.89 -13.64 -13.13
C ALA A 107 10.82 -12.30 -12.34
N VAL A 108 9.71 -11.55 -12.43
CA VAL A 108 9.49 -10.35 -11.59
C VAL A 108 9.40 -10.69 -10.11
N PHE A 109 9.02 -11.93 -9.78
CA PHE A 109 8.66 -12.35 -8.41
C PHE A 109 9.69 -13.31 -7.79
N ASP A 110 10.71 -13.71 -8.55
CA ASP A 110 11.75 -14.63 -8.07
C ASP A 110 12.53 -14.00 -6.92
N GLY A 111 12.59 -14.69 -5.78
CA GLY A 111 13.32 -14.26 -4.58
C GLY A 111 12.60 -13.22 -3.71
N LEU A 112 11.36 -12.81 -4.03
CA LEU A 112 10.60 -11.88 -3.17
C LEU A 112 10.32 -12.46 -1.79
N GLU A 113 10.11 -13.76 -1.69
CA GLU A 113 9.93 -14.48 -0.42
C GLU A 113 11.16 -14.43 0.49
N ASN A 114 12.34 -14.13 -0.06
CA ASN A 114 13.60 -14.02 0.67
C ASN A 114 13.96 -12.58 1.06
N VAL A 115 13.17 -11.59 0.63
CA VAL A 115 13.36 -10.20 1.02
C VAL A 115 13.15 -10.05 2.53
N ARG A 116 14.12 -9.45 3.20
CA ARG A 116 14.11 -9.27 4.65
C ARG A 116 13.51 -7.92 5.03
N THR A 117 12.55 -7.93 5.94
CA THR A 117 12.00 -6.74 6.55
C THR A 117 12.81 -6.30 7.78
N HIS A 118 12.52 -5.11 8.29
CA HIS A 118 13.19 -4.57 9.49
C HIS A 118 12.29 -4.61 10.72
N ALA A 119 11.05 -5.09 10.60
CA ALA A 119 10.08 -5.18 11.68
C ALA A 119 10.08 -6.55 12.34
N ASP A 120 10.00 -6.59 13.67
CA ASP A 120 9.81 -7.81 14.46
C ASP A 120 8.31 -8.10 14.66
N MET A 121 7.90 -9.36 14.39
CA MET A 121 6.51 -9.78 14.61
C MET A 121 6.15 -9.68 16.09
N ASP A 122 4.97 -9.11 16.35
CA ASP A 122 4.31 -9.00 17.65
C ASP A 122 5.17 -8.37 18.76
N ALA A 123 6.21 -7.60 18.38
CA ALA A 123 7.02 -6.85 19.33
C ALA A 123 6.15 -5.96 20.22
N ALA A 124 6.51 -5.80 21.49
CA ALA A 124 5.79 -4.90 22.36
C ALA A 124 5.84 -3.46 21.83
N PRO A 125 4.70 -2.76 21.69
CA PRO A 125 4.70 -1.38 21.25
C PRO A 125 5.40 -0.48 22.27
N ARG A 126 6.09 0.55 21.78
CA ARG A 126 6.68 1.58 22.63
C ARG A 126 5.58 2.35 23.35
N THR A 127 5.66 2.38 24.66
CA THR A 127 4.81 3.22 25.51
C THR A 127 5.53 4.53 25.81
N THR A 128 4.87 5.65 25.63
CA THR A 128 5.37 6.97 25.94
C THR A 128 4.29 7.76 26.70
N PRO A 129 4.65 8.81 27.49
CA PRO A 129 3.65 9.68 28.13
C PRO A 129 2.66 10.27 27.13
N ARG A 130 3.12 10.53 25.89
CA ARG A 130 2.26 10.87 24.76
C ARG A 130 2.04 9.62 23.93
N LYS A 131 0.79 9.18 23.80
CA LYS A 131 0.41 8.05 22.95
C LYS A 131 0.87 8.25 21.49
N LEU A 132 0.95 7.17 20.72
CA LEU A 132 1.43 7.20 19.34
C LEU A 132 0.40 7.84 18.40
N PRO A 133 0.77 8.79 17.55
CA PRO A 133 -0.08 9.27 16.47
C PRO A 133 -0.36 8.12 15.49
N VAL A 134 -1.56 8.11 14.93
CA VAL A 134 -2.05 7.04 14.06
C VAL A 134 -2.05 7.52 12.61
N LEU A 135 -1.48 6.71 11.74
CA LEU A 135 -1.63 6.84 10.30
C LEU A 135 -2.42 5.65 9.78
N VAL A 136 -3.53 5.88 9.10
CA VAL A 136 -4.26 4.82 8.40
C VAL A 136 -3.88 4.87 6.94
N PHE A 137 -3.44 3.75 6.40
CA PHE A 137 -2.98 3.59 5.03
C PHE A 137 -3.88 2.64 4.26
N SER A 138 -4.19 2.94 3.01
CA SER A 138 -4.80 2.02 2.06
C SER A 138 -3.92 1.86 0.82
N HIS A 139 -3.76 0.61 0.37
CA HIS A 139 -3.02 0.27 -0.85
C HIS A 139 -3.73 0.73 -2.13
N GLY A 140 -3.13 0.54 -3.30
CA GLY A 140 -3.80 0.76 -4.59
C GLY A 140 -4.81 -0.35 -4.90
N TYR A 141 -5.83 -0.03 -5.72
CA TYR A 141 -6.80 -1.02 -6.20
C TYR A 141 -6.08 -2.16 -6.93
N THR A 142 -6.46 -3.39 -6.66
CA THR A 142 -5.78 -4.60 -7.16
C THR A 142 -4.29 -4.70 -6.75
N GLY A 143 -3.88 -3.91 -5.75
CA GLY A 143 -2.49 -3.83 -5.31
C GLY A 143 -2.05 -4.98 -4.42
N ILE A 144 -0.75 -5.06 -4.21
CA ILE A 144 -0.10 -5.98 -3.28
C ILE A 144 0.10 -5.25 -1.95
N PRO A 145 -0.60 -5.64 -0.86
CA PRO A 145 -0.51 -4.93 0.42
C PRO A 145 0.90 -4.85 0.98
N SER A 146 1.70 -5.89 0.80
CA SER A 146 3.09 -5.96 1.26
C SER A 146 4.05 -5.02 0.51
N ALA A 147 3.68 -4.54 -0.67
CA ALA A 147 4.55 -3.72 -1.52
C ALA A 147 4.72 -2.25 -1.03
N TYR A 148 4.40 -1.96 0.21
CA TYR A 148 4.59 -0.64 0.84
C TYR A 148 5.45 -0.71 2.10
N THR A 149 6.04 -1.87 2.38
CA THR A 149 6.75 -2.14 3.63
C THR A 149 7.86 -1.13 3.90
N ALA A 150 8.65 -0.73 2.89
CA ALA A 150 9.71 0.25 3.05
C ALA A 150 9.20 1.58 3.61
N LEU A 151 8.09 2.09 3.09
CA LEU A 151 7.49 3.35 3.54
C LEU A 151 6.89 3.21 4.95
N LEU A 152 6.16 2.12 5.21
CA LEU A 152 5.42 1.96 6.46
C LEU A 152 6.35 1.65 7.64
N GLU A 153 7.43 0.90 7.42
CA GLU A 153 8.50 0.70 8.42
C GLU A 153 9.22 2.01 8.75
N ASP A 154 9.48 2.85 7.76
CA ASP A 154 10.16 4.13 7.98
C ASP A 154 9.31 5.06 8.85
N LEU A 155 8.01 5.21 8.52
CA LEU A 155 7.09 6.00 9.33
C LEU A 155 7.00 5.50 10.77
N ALA A 156 6.95 4.18 10.96
CA ALA A 156 6.95 3.56 12.28
C ALA A 156 8.26 3.86 13.04
N SER A 157 9.41 3.80 12.37
CA SER A 157 10.69 4.13 12.98
C SER A 157 10.80 5.58 13.44
N HIS A 158 9.93 6.47 12.91
CA HIS A 158 9.82 7.88 13.31
C HIS A 158 8.75 8.17 14.37
N GLY A 159 8.10 7.12 14.89
CA GLY A 159 7.19 7.28 16.02
C GLY A 159 5.71 7.22 15.68
N TYR A 160 5.33 6.91 14.45
CA TYR A 160 3.94 6.70 14.05
C TYR A 160 3.52 5.24 14.24
N ALA A 161 2.27 5.02 14.61
CA ALA A 161 1.63 3.73 14.40
C ALA A 161 0.88 3.77 13.07
N VAL A 162 1.28 2.91 12.13
CA VAL A 162 0.68 2.85 10.79
C VAL A 162 -0.20 1.61 10.70
N LEU A 163 -1.47 1.81 10.40
CA LEU A 163 -2.47 0.77 10.22
C LEU A 163 -2.80 0.66 8.73
N SER A 164 -2.23 -0.33 8.06
CA SER A 164 -2.52 -0.59 6.65
C SER A 164 -3.76 -1.47 6.53
N VAL A 165 -4.80 -0.92 5.92
CA VAL A 165 -6.06 -1.61 5.67
C VAL A 165 -5.93 -2.43 4.39
N VAL A 166 -6.11 -3.73 4.50
CA VAL A 166 -6.20 -4.65 3.37
C VAL A 166 -7.67 -4.87 3.06
N HIS A 167 -8.06 -4.60 1.83
CA HIS A 167 -9.44 -4.73 1.36
C HIS A 167 -9.63 -6.09 0.67
N PRO A 168 -10.21 -7.11 1.34
CA PRO A 168 -10.37 -8.44 0.77
C PRO A 168 -11.12 -8.41 -0.56
N TYR A 169 -10.74 -9.31 -1.46
CA TYR A 169 -11.21 -9.42 -2.85
C TYR A 169 -10.77 -8.28 -3.78
N GLU A 170 -10.30 -7.15 -3.26
CA GLU A 170 -9.82 -5.99 -4.02
C GLU A 170 -8.30 -5.80 -3.89
N ALA A 171 -7.67 -6.56 -2.98
CA ALA A 171 -6.24 -6.79 -2.90
C ALA A 171 -5.85 -8.07 -3.64
N THR A 172 -4.57 -8.24 -3.94
CA THR A 172 -4.05 -9.47 -4.55
C THR A 172 -4.24 -10.69 -3.66
N ALA A 173 -4.14 -10.53 -2.35
CA ALA A 173 -4.49 -11.53 -1.35
C ALA A 173 -4.84 -10.86 -0.03
N ALA A 174 -5.73 -11.48 0.73
CA ALA A 174 -6.07 -11.13 2.11
C ALA A 174 -6.52 -12.38 2.86
N THR A 175 -6.17 -12.48 4.14
CA THR A 175 -6.63 -13.57 4.99
C THR A 175 -7.87 -13.15 5.78
N LEU A 176 -8.92 -13.96 5.75
CA LEU A 176 -10.15 -13.78 6.51
C LEU A 176 -10.01 -14.30 7.95
N THR A 177 -11.00 -14.01 8.80
CA THR A 177 -10.99 -14.41 10.22
C THR A 177 -11.01 -15.93 10.45
N ASP A 178 -11.48 -16.70 9.48
CA ASP A 178 -11.48 -18.17 9.48
C ASP A 178 -10.21 -18.78 8.88
N GLY A 179 -9.24 -17.96 8.48
CA GLY A 179 -7.98 -18.40 7.89
C GLY A 179 -8.02 -18.62 6.37
N ARG A 180 -9.16 -18.46 5.70
CA ARG A 180 -9.21 -18.50 4.23
C ARG A 180 -8.44 -17.33 3.64
N VAL A 181 -7.60 -17.61 2.64
CA VAL A 181 -6.96 -16.59 1.82
C VAL A 181 -7.84 -16.34 0.60
N VAL A 182 -8.28 -15.10 0.44
CA VAL A 182 -9.10 -14.66 -0.69
C VAL A 182 -8.31 -13.69 -1.57
N SER A 183 -8.72 -13.57 -2.83
CA SER A 183 -8.07 -12.69 -3.79
C SER A 183 -9.10 -12.12 -4.78
N MET A 184 -8.66 -11.27 -5.67
CA MET A 184 -9.49 -10.71 -6.75
C MET A 184 -9.81 -11.71 -7.88
N LEU A 185 -9.46 -13.00 -7.71
CA LEU A 185 -9.70 -14.05 -8.70
C LEU A 185 -10.77 -15.03 -8.22
N THR A 186 -11.56 -15.53 -9.16
CA THR A 186 -12.43 -16.69 -8.96
C THR A 186 -11.59 -17.96 -8.77
N GLY A 187 -12.22 -19.06 -8.30
CA GLY A 187 -11.58 -20.38 -8.26
C GLY A 187 -11.09 -20.89 -9.62
N ALA A 188 -11.61 -20.38 -10.72
CA ALA A 188 -11.16 -20.66 -12.08
C ALA A 188 -9.98 -19.77 -12.53
N GLY A 189 -9.48 -18.88 -11.67
CA GLY A 189 -8.37 -17.97 -12.00
C GLY A 189 -8.73 -16.79 -12.88
N THR A 190 -10.02 -16.50 -13.05
CA THR A 190 -10.49 -15.30 -13.75
C THR A 190 -10.78 -14.18 -12.76
N MET A 191 -10.67 -12.95 -13.21
CA MET A 191 -10.99 -11.79 -12.39
C MET A 191 -12.45 -11.81 -11.95
N LEU A 192 -12.72 -11.46 -10.68
CA LEU A 192 -14.06 -11.28 -10.17
C LEU A 192 -14.80 -10.18 -10.95
N PRO A 193 -16.09 -10.37 -11.31
CA PRO A 193 -16.82 -9.41 -12.13
C PRO A 193 -16.79 -7.98 -11.59
N PRO A 194 -17.00 -7.67 -10.29
CA PRO A 194 -16.95 -6.29 -9.81
C PRO A 194 -15.58 -5.62 -10.00
N ILE A 195 -14.49 -6.40 -9.97
CA ILE A 195 -13.14 -5.87 -10.24
C ILE A 195 -13.00 -5.52 -11.73
N ALA A 196 -13.49 -6.39 -12.60
CA ALA A 196 -13.44 -6.17 -14.04
C ALA A 196 -14.27 -4.94 -14.47
N GLU A 197 -15.39 -4.69 -13.79
CA GLU A 197 -16.25 -3.52 -14.00
C GLU A 197 -15.53 -2.22 -13.66
N VAL A 198 -14.93 -2.13 -12.47
CA VAL A 198 -14.11 -0.96 -12.06
C VAL A 198 -12.98 -0.71 -13.06
N LEU A 199 -12.19 -1.74 -13.39
CA LEU A 199 -11.10 -1.60 -14.35
C LEU A 199 -11.60 -1.27 -15.77
N GLY A 200 -12.83 -1.68 -16.08
CA GLY A 200 -13.53 -1.32 -17.31
C GLY A 200 -13.82 0.17 -17.42
N GLU A 201 -14.29 0.78 -16.34
CA GLU A 201 -14.55 2.22 -16.25
C GLU A 201 -13.27 3.06 -16.43
N TRP A 202 -12.10 2.55 -16.02
CA TRP A 202 -10.83 3.27 -16.14
C TRP A 202 -10.16 3.23 -17.51
N ARG A 203 -10.75 2.53 -18.49
CA ARG A 203 -10.13 2.39 -19.83
C ARG A 203 -9.95 3.71 -20.57
N THR A 204 -10.81 4.68 -20.33
CA THR A 204 -10.75 6.02 -20.95
C THR A 204 -10.11 7.08 -20.07
N GLU A 205 -9.54 6.67 -18.92
CA GLU A 205 -8.99 7.59 -17.93
C GLU A 205 -7.83 8.43 -18.49
N ASP A 206 -6.93 7.85 -19.28
CA ASP A 206 -5.79 8.58 -19.85
C ASP A 206 -6.24 9.68 -20.81
N GLU A 207 -7.24 9.39 -21.66
CA GLU A 207 -7.83 10.36 -22.58
C GLU A 207 -8.55 11.47 -21.82
N ALA A 208 -9.38 11.10 -20.85
CA ALA A 208 -10.13 12.06 -20.03
C ALA A 208 -9.19 12.99 -19.25
N MET A 209 -8.14 12.47 -18.61
CA MET A 209 -7.20 13.27 -17.85
C MET A 209 -6.36 14.18 -18.74
N THR A 210 -5.99 13.71 -19.93
CA THR A 210 -5.32 14.55 -20.92
C THR A 210 -6.21 15.72 -21.36
N ALA A 211 -7.49 15.47 -21.59
CA ALA A 211 -8.44 16.56 -21.90
C ALA A 211 -8.57 17.55 -20.73
N VAL A 212 -8.69 17.06 -19.48
CA VAL A 212 -8.77 17.90 -18.27
C VAL A 212 -7.52 18.79 -18.13
N THR A 213 -6.33 18.22 -18.28
CA THR A 213 -5.07 18.96 -18.08
C THR A 213 -4.74 19.90 -19.24
N SER A 214 -5.30 19.66 -20.42
CA SER A 214 -5.14 20.52 -21.61
C SER A 214 -6.19 21.61 -21.72
N ALA A 215 -7.22 21.62 -20.86
CA ALA A 215 -8.27 22.64 -20.90
C ALA A 215 -7.72 24.03 -20.52
N GLY A 216 -8.22 25.06 -21.23
CA GLY A 216 -7.68 26.42 -21.14
C GLY A 216 -7.99 27.15 -19.83
N ASP A 217 -9.07 26.75 -19.11
CA ASP A 217 -9.48 27.39 -17.87
C ASP A 217 -10.05 26.42 -16.83
N ALA A 218 -10.23 26.94 -15.62
CA ALA A 218 -10.69 26.15 -14.48
C ALA A 218 -12.13 25.64 -14.59
N PRO A 219 -13.11 26.43 -15.09
CA PRO A 219 -14.48 25.95 -15.33
C PRO A 219 -14.52 24.78 -16.29
N GLU A 220 -13.80 24.84 -17.39
CA GLU A 220 -13.74 23.77 -18.39
C GLU A 220 -13.06 22.51 -17.83
N GLN A 221 -11.95 22.65 -17.10
CA GLN A 221 -11.33 21.52 -16.37
C GLN A 221 -12.31 20.82 -15.44
N THR A 222 -13.06 21.61 -14.66
CA THR A 222 -14.07 21.08 -13.73
C THR A 222 -15.19 20.36 -14.48
N ARG A 223 -15.67 20.92 -15.59
CA ARG A 223 -16.72 20.34 -16.42
C ARG A 223 -16.29 19.01 -17.02
N LEU A 224 -15.09 18.94 -17.60
CA LEU A 224 -14.54 17.72 -18.18
C LEU A 224 -14.32 16.64 -17.11
N LEU A 225 -13.73 17.01 -15.98
CA LEU A 225 -13.51 16.09 -14.88
C LEU A 225 -14.84 15.54 -14.34
N ARG A 226 -15.83 16.38 -14.11
CA ARG A 226 -17.18 15.98 -13.67
C ARG A 226 -17.84 15.02 -14.68
N GLY A 227 -17.71 15.31 -15.98
CA GLY A 227 -18.22 14.44 -17.04
C GLY A 227 -17.63 13.03 -16.97
N TYR A 228 -16.31 12.91 -16.77
CA TYR A 228 -15.66 11.62 -16.58
C TYR A 228 -16.11 10.92 -15.30
N LEU A 229 -16.09 11.63 -14.16
CA LEU A 229 -16.43 11.05 -12.86
C LEU A 229 -17.88 10.54 -12.81
N SER A 230 -18.83 11.17 -13.53
CA SER A 230 -20.24 10.74 -13.55
C SER A 230 -20.45 9.36 -14.17
N GLY A 231 -19.47 8.82 -14.90
CA GLY A 231 -19.51 7.48 -15.49
C GLY A 231 -18.91 6.37 -14.61
N LEU A 232 -18.44 6.69 -13.39
CA LEU A 232 -17.65 5.77 -12.55
C LEU A 232 -18.46 5.13 -11.43
N SER A 233 -19.62 4.55 -11.73
CA SER A 233 -20.55 4.01 -10.72
C SER A 233 -19.97 2.84 -9.91
N HIS A 234 -19.25 1.91 -10.55
CA HIS A 234 -18.62 0.77 -9.87
C HIS A 234 -17.41 1.22 -9.05
N THR A 235 -16.66 2.19 -9.55
CA THR A 235 -15.56 2.84 -8.82
C THR A 235 -16.06 3.55 -7.56
N ASP A 236 -17.19 4.25 -7.63
CA ASP A 236 -17.78 4.92 -6.47
C ASP A 236 -18.29 3.92 -5.41
N ILE A 237 -18.85 2.78 -5.84
CA ILE A 237 -19.22 1.67 -4.93
C ILE A 237 -17.98 1.11 -4.22
N ALA A 238 -16.90 0.86 -4.97
CA ALA A 238 -15.64 0.38 -4.40
C ALA A 238 -15.04 1.38 -3.42
N LEU A 239 -15.02 2.67 -3.79
CA LEU A 239 -14.55 3.77 -2.93
C LEU A 239 -15.35 3.84 -1.63
N GLY A 240 -16.69 3.80 -1.71
CA GLY A 240 -17.56 3.80 -0.54
C GLY A 240 -17.24 2.63 0.40
N ARG A 241 -17.03 1.43 -0.14
CA ARG A 241 -16.65 0.24 0.64
C ARG A 241 -15.32 0.45 1.37
N TRP A 242 -14.30 1.00 0.71
CA TRP A 242 -12.98 1.25 1.32
C TRP A 242 -13.02 2.33 2.41
N VAL A 243 -13.85 3.35 2.22
CA VAL A 243 -14.08 4.37 3.26
C VAL A 243 -14.73 3.74 4.50
N GLU A 244 -15.76 2.90 4.33
CA GLU A 244 -16.40 2.20 5.44
C GLU A 244 -15.46 1.18 6.11
N ASP A 245 -14.60 0.49 5.35
CA ASP A 245 -13.55 -0.38 5.91
C ASP A 245 -12.57 0.42 6.79
N THR A 246 -12.19 1.63 6.34
CA THR A 246 -11.32 2.55 7.10
C THR A 246 -12.00 3.04 8.39
N LYS A 247 -13.30 3.36 8.34
CA LYS A 247 -14.09 3.72 9.52
C LYS A 247 -14.16 2.56 10.52
N LEU A 248 -14.44 1.34 10.04
CA LEU A 248 -14.49 0.13 10.86
C LEU A 248 -13.19 -0.10 11.64
N VAL A 249 -12.03 0.06 11.00
CA VAL A 249 -10.73 -0.11 11.67
C VAL A 249 -10.61 0.81 12.87
N LEU A 250 -10.94 2.09 12.72
CA LEU A 250 -10.88 3.06 13.82
C LEU A 250 -11.97 2.85 14.88
N ASP A 251 -13.16 2.39 14.49
CA ASP A 251 -14.27 2.11 15.41
C ASP A 251 -13.97 0.93 16.33
N ARG A 252 -13.24 -0.06 15.83
CA ARG A 252 -12.98 -1.31 16.55
C ARG A 252 -11.73 -1.31 17.42
N LEU A 253 -10.88 -0.26 17.37
CA LEU A 253 -9.63 -0.21 18.15
C LEU A 253 -9.86 -0.43 19.67
N SER A 254 -10.94 0.11 20.23
CA SER A 254 -11.26 -0.04 21.66
C SER A 254 -11.89 -1.37 22.03
N SER A 255 -12.34 -2.16 21.06
CA SER A 255 -13.05 -3.43 21.26
C SER A 255 -12.26 -4.66 20.82
N LEU A 256 -10.97 -4.52 20.55
CA LEU A 256 -10.10 -5.64 20.22
C LEU A 256 -9.99 -6.64 21.38
N PRO A 257 -9.89 -7.95 21.09
CA PRO A 257 -9.77 -8.97 22.14
C PRO A 257 -8.61 -8.67 23.08
N PRO A 258 -8.81 -8.72 24.39
CA PRO A 258 -7.80 -8.33 25.37
C PRO A 258 -6.57 -9.25 25.30
N ARG A 259 -5.42 -8.72 25.70
CA ARG A 259 -4.12 -9.43 25.76
C ARG A 259 -3.56 -9.90 24.41
N THR A 260 -4.13 -9.48 23.28
CA THR A 260 -3.56 -9.71 21.96
C THR A 260 -2.49 -8.67 21.63
N PRO A 261 -1.56 -8.93 20.67
CA PRO A 261 -0.64 -7.91 20.18
C PRO A 261 -1.37 -6.66 19.68
N ALA A 262 -2.47 -6.84 18.93
CA ALA A 262 -3.30 -5.76 18.43
C ALA A 262 -3.92 -4.90 19.54
N SER A 263 -4.45 -5.49 20.63
CA SER A 263 -5.01 -4.71 21.73
C SER A 263 -3.94 -3.97 22.55
N ARG A 264 -2.73 -4.54 22.67
CA ARG A 264 -1.59 -3.80 23.27
C ARG A 264 -1.21 -2.60 22.43
N LEU A 265 -1.17 -2.75 21.10
CA LEU A 265 -0.94 -1.63 20.19
C LEU A 265 -2.05 -0.59 20.32
N ALA A 266 -3.32 -0.99 20.25
CA ALA A 266 -4.47 -0.09 20.35
C ALA A 266 -4.44 0.76 21.63
N ALA A 267 -4.01 0.19 22.76
CA ALA A 267 -3.86 0.91 24.03
C ALA A 267 -2.78 2.00 23.98
N ALA A 268 -1.80 1.87 23.09
CA ALA A 268 -0.72 2.85 22.91
C ALA A 268 -1.07 3.97 21.91
N LEU A 269 -2.19 3.88 21.17
CA LEU A 269 -2.58 4.82 20.13
C LEU A 269 -3.24 6.08 20.67
N ASP A 270 -3.04 7.20 20.00
CA ASP A 270 -3.74 8.47 20.22
C ASP A 270 -4.85 8.68 19.17
N PRO A 271 -6.11 8.39 19.48
CA PRO A 271 -7.21 8.53 18.53
C PRO A 271 -7.56 9.99 18.20
N SER A 272 -6.95 10.96 18.88
CA SER A 272 -7.13 12.39 18.57
C SER A 272 -6.17 12.89 17.49
N ARG A 273 -5.14 12.10 17.16
CA ARG A 273 -4.11 12.41 16.15
C ARG A 273 -4.09 11.36 15.05
N VAL A 274 -5.13 11.38 14.20
CA VAL A 274 -5.29 10.46 13.08
C VAL A 274 -5.02 11.17 11.76
N GLY A 275 -4.02 10.68 11.02
CA GLY A 275 -3.79 11.00 9.62
C GLY A 275 -4.23 9.84 8.74
N VAL A 276 -4.70 10.13 7.53
CA VAL A 276 -5.11 9.09 6.57
C VAL A 276 -4.39 9.32 5.25
N PHE A 277 -3.81 8.26 4.69
CA PHE A 277 -3.13 8.37 3.42
C PHE A 277 -3.22 7.05 2.64
N GLY A 278 -2.85 7.11 1.38
CA GLY A 278 -2.81 5.91 0.57
C GLY A 278 -2.21 6.15 -0.80
N HIS A 279 -2.04 5.08 -1.53
CA HIS A 279 -1.54 5.09 -2.90
C HIS A 279 -2.68 4.79 -3.87
N SER A 280 -2.73 5.51 -5.02
CA SER A 280 -3.74 5.25 -6.04
C SER A 280 -5.16 5.36 -5.46
N MET A 281 -6.02 4.35 -5.62
CA MET A 281 -7.34 4.27 -5.00
C MET A 281 -7.31 4.50 -3.48
N GLY A 282 -6.26 4.03 -2.78
CA GLY A 282 -6.08 4.28 -1.36
C GLY A 282 -5.91 5.76 -1.02
N GLY A 283 -5.24 6.53 -1.90
CA GLY A 283 -5.12 7.98 -1.75
C GLY A 283 -6.45 8.70 -2.00
N VAL A 284 -7.23 8.21 -2.95
CA VAL A 284 -8.61 8.68 -3.19
C VAL A 284 -9.50 8.38 -1.97
N THR A 285 -9.37 7.19 -1.39
CA THR A 285 -10.05 6.77 -0.15
C THR A 285 -9.70 7.70 1.02
N ALA A 286 -8.42 8.08 1.15
CA ALA A 286 -7.99 9.01 2.20
C ALA A 286 -8.67 10.37 2.08
N ALA A 287 -8.84 10.91 0.87
CA ALA A 287 -9.52 12.17 0.66
C ALA A 287 -11.02 12.08 0.98
N GLN A 288 -11.69 11.03 0.50
CA GLN A 288 -13.11 10.82 0.77
C GLN A 288 -13.37 10.58 2.27
N PHE A 289 -12.50 9.79 2.94
CA PHE A 289 -12.57 9.61 4.39
C PHE A 289 -12.40 10.93 5.14
N CYS A 290 -11.43 11.76 4.78
CA CYS A 290 -11.19 13.05 5.42
C CYS A 290 -12.32 14.07 5.19
N LEU A 291 -13.07 13.92 4.10
CA LEU A 291 -14.29 14.68 3.86
C LEU A 291 -15.42 14.25 4.82
N GLU A 292 -15.59 12.95 5.04
CA GLU A 292 -16.75 12.38 5.73
C GLU A 292 -16.53 12.20 7.25
N ASP A 293 -15.31 11.88 7.67
CA ASP A 293 -15.03 11.49 9.06
C ASP A 293 -14.24 12.56 9.82
N ARG A 294 -14.82 13.02 10.93
CA ARG A 294 -14.23 14.06 11.79
C ARG A 294 -12.92 13.66 12.47
N ARG A 295 -12.62 12.34 12.55
CA ARG A 295 -11.36 11.85 13.14
C ARG A 295 -10.16 12.17 12.27
N CYS A 296 -10.35 12.30 10.94
CA CYS A 296 -9.27 12.76 10.07
C CYS A 296 -8.79 14.15 10.51
N ARG A 297 -7.50 14.29 10.76
CA ARG A 297 -6.83 15.57 11.04
C ARG A 297 -6.10 16.12 9.83
N ALA A 298 -5.54 15.23 9.02
CA ALA A 298 -4.86 15.55 7.77
C ALA A 298 -4.90 14.34 6.84
N GLY A 299 -4.94 14.57 5.54
CA GLY A 299 -4.95 13.52 4.53
C GLY A 299 -3.88 13.68 3.47
N LEU A 300 -3.45 12.55 2.87
CA LEU A 300 -2.46 12.56 1.81
C LEU A 300 -2.79 11.50 0.75
N ASN A 301 -2.66 11.88 -0.52
CA ASN A 301 -2.88 11.03 -1.68
C ASN A 301 -1.58 10.88 -2.48
N LEU A 302 -1.05 9.65 -2.55
CA LEU A 302 0.06 9.31 -3.42
C LEU A 302 -0.47 8.85 -4.78
N ASP A 303 -0.45 9.72 -5.76
CA ASP A 303 -0.72 9.48 -7.19
C ASP A 303 -2.10 8.85 -7.52
N GLY A 304 -3.10 8.98 -6.64
CA GLY A 304 -4.49 8.59 -6.92
C GLY A 304 -5.19 9.67 -7.75
N ILE A 305 -5.16 9.54 -9.06
CA ILE A 305 -5.64 10.50 -10.05
C ILE A 305 -6.51 9.79 -11.08
N PRO A 306 -7.70 10.33 -11.37
CA PRO A 306 -8.34 11.48 -10.73
C PRO A 306 -8.82 11.18 -9.31
N GLN A 307 -9.15 12.21 -8.56
CA GLN A 307 -9.82 12.08 -7.29
C GLN A 307 -11.31 11.78 -7.54
N TYR A 308 -11.70 10.53 -7.32
CA TYR A 308 -13.08 10.04 -7.46
C TYR A 308 -14.00 10.51 -6.32
N GLY A 309 -15.28 10.14 -6.39
CA GLY A 309 -16.25 10.32 -5.33
C GLY A 309 -16.77 11.74 -5.18
N LYS A 310 -17.23 12.07 -3.99
CA LYS A 310 -17.95 13.33 -3.69
C LYS A 310 -17.07 14.57 -3.63
N MET A 311 -15.75 14.44 -3.75
CA MET A 311 -14.81 15.54 -3.58
C MET A 311 -15.03 16.67 -4.59
N ILE A 312 -15.52 16.37 -5.79
CA ILE A 312 -15.74 17.40 -6.81
C ILE A 312 -16.86 18.40 -6.44
N ASP A 313 -17.78 17.97 -5.57
CA ASP A 313 -18.94 18.76 -5.10
C ASP A 313 -18.78 19.26 -3.66
N ALA A 314 -17.63 19.03 -3.05
CA ALA A 314 -17.40 19.32 -1.65
C ALA A 314 -16.15 20.19 -1.45
N SER A 315 -16.07 20.84 -0.30
CA SER A 315 -14.89 21.61 0.11
C SER A 315 -14.12 20.85 1.20
N MET A 316 -12.87 20.53 0.94
CA MET A 316 -12.00 19.87 1.93
C MET A 316 -11.75 20.81 3.12
N GLN A 317 -12.15 20.36 4.32
CA GLN A 317 -12.02 21.12 5.56
C GLN A 317 -10.76 20.73 6.37
N LYS A 318 -9.91 19.88 5.81
CA LYS A 318 -8.69 19.37 6.45
C LYS A 318 -7.47 19.70 5.59
N PRO A 319 -6.30 19.89 6.18
CA PRO A 319 -5.05 19.94 5.42
C PRO A 319 -4.94 18.69 4.55
N PHE A 320 -4.63 18.88 3.28
CA PHE A 320 -4.52 17.78 2.34
C PHE A 320 -3.31 17.96 1.41
N LEU A 321 -2.58 16.85 1.19
CA LEU A 321 -1.43 16.86 0.29
C LEU A 321 -1.67 15.86 -0.85
N MET A 322 -1.48 16.33 -2.08
CA MET A 322 -1.49 15.51 -3.29
C MET A 322 -0.08 15.37 -3.83
N VAL A 323 0.37 14.14 -4.02
CA VAL A 323 1.62 13.80 -4.69
C VAL A 323 1.33 13.30 -6.09
N TYR A 324 1.95 13.91 -7.10
CA TYR A 324 1.82 13.52 -8.49
C TYR A 324 3.11 12.86 -8.98
N SER A 325 2.98 11.74 -9.66
CA SER A 325 4.04 11.21 -10.53
C SER A 325 4.11 12.01 -11.84
N ALA A 326 5.18 11.81 -12.60
CA ALA A 326 5.36 12.42 -13.92
C ALA A 326 4.60 11.67 -15.04
N ARG A 327 3.47 11.03 -14.73
CA ARG A 327 2.62 10.40 -15.76
C ARG A 327 2.08 11.46 -16.74
N PRO A 328 2.16 11.21 -18.06
CA PRO A 328 1.59 12.10 -19.06
C PRO A 328 0.09 12.34 -18.79
N GLY A 329 -0.38 13.58 -18.99
CA GLY A 329 -1.78 13.96 -18.85
C GLY A 329 -2.35 13.88 -17.42
N ARG A 330 -1.51 13.67 -16.37
CA ARG A 330 -2.01 13.52 -14.99
C ARG A 330 -1.70 14.70 -14.08
N LEU A 331 -0.66 15.43 -14.40
CA LEU A 331 -0.11 16.47 -13.53
C LEU A 331 -1.11 17.60 -13.34
N GLY A 332 -1.64 17.74 -12.13
CA GLY A 332 -2.64 18.75 -11.80
C GLY A 332 -4.08 18.39 -12.17
N ALA A 333 -4.37 17.19 -12.67
CA ALA A 333 -5.71 16.78 -13.07
C ALA A 333 -6.74 16.85 -11.93
N SER A 334 -6.31 16.64 -10.68
CA SER A 334 -7.18 16.75 -9.51
C SER A 334 -7.18 18.13 -8.84
N ASP A 335 -6.39 19.09 -9.32
CA ASP A 335 -6.28 20.41 -8.66
C ASP A 335 -7.61 21.18 -8.69
N ALA A 336 -8.45 20.95 -9.70
CA ALA A 336 -9.77 21.57 -9.80
C ALA A 336 -10.64 21.27 -8.57
N ILE A 337 -10.51 20.08 -7.98
CA ILE A 337 -11.28 19.62 -6.82
C ILE A 337 -10.91 20.40 -5.55
N TYR A 338 -9.63 20.75 -5.40
CA TYR A 338 -9.14 21.41 -4.19
C TYR A 338 -9.16 22.94 -4.23
N ARG A 339 -9.63 23.56 -5.34
CA ARG A 339 -9.74 25.03 -5.46
C ARG A 339 -10.67 25.66 -4.42
N THR A 340 -11.67 24.92 -3.97
CA THR A 340 -12.63 25.33 -2.95
C THR A 340 -12.29 24.86 -1.56
N ALA A 341 -11.12 24.23 -1.36
CA ALA A 341 -10.70 23.75 -0.05
C ALA A 341 -10.63 24.90 0.96
N ALA A 342 -11.17 24.68 2.18
CA ALA A 342 -11.15 25.69 3.24
C ALA A 342 -9.85 25.69 4.05
N ARG A 343 -8.96 24.74 3.79
CA ARG A 343 -7.65 24.57 4.44
C ARG A 343 -6.56 24.46 3.39
N PRO A 344 -5.28 24.63 3.76
CA PRO A 344 -4.18 24.53 2.81
C PRO A 344 -4.22 23.21 2.05
N TYR A 345 -4.16 23.32 0.74
CA TYR A 345 -3.90 22.22 -0.17
C TYR A 345 -2.44 22.28 -0.59
N TYR A 346 -1.73 21.19 -0.37
CA TYR A 346 -0.34 21.06 -0.75
C TYR A 346 -0.23 20.17 -1.97
N ARG A 347 0.65 20.54 -2.89
CA ARG A 347 0.94 19.76 -4.08
C ARG A 347 2.44 19.48 -4.17
N VAL A 348 2.79 18.22 -4.40
CA VAL A 348 4.13 17.75 -4.69
C VAL A 348 4.14 17.04 -6.04
N ASP A 349 4.94 17.54 -6.98
CA ASP A 349 5.16 16.90 -8.27
C ASP A 349 6.55 16.24 -8.22
N VAL A 350 6.64 14.96 -8.57
CA VAL A 350 7.90 14.22 -8.54
C VAL A 350 8.29 13.81 -9.96
N LYS A 351 9.34 14.43 -10.50
CA LYS A 351 9.87 14.13 -11.84
C LYS A 351 10.42 12.71 -11.92
N ASP A 352 10.50 12.22 -13.14
CA ASP A 352 11.10 10.92 -13.47
C ASP A 352 10.45 9.71 -12.79
N THR A 353 9.29 9.91 -12.14
CA THR A 353 8.47 8.86 -11.53
C THR A 353 7.29 8.47 -12.41
N ARG A 354 6.78 7.25 -12.16
CA ARG A 354 5.51 6.72 -12.62
C ARG A 354 4.72 6.18 -11.43
N HIS A 355 3.57 5.61 -11.71
CA HIS A 355 2.61 5.18 -10.70
C HIS A 355 3.19 4.25 -9.62
N LEU A 356 3.96 3.25 -10.02
CA LEU A 356 4.50 2.25 -9.09
C LEU A 356 5.83 2.64 -8.41
N ASP A 357 6.39 3.82 -8.70
CA ASP A 357 7.59 4.30 -7.99
C ASP A 357 7.31 4.72 -6.53
N PHE A 358 6.03 4.87 -6.15
CA PHE A 358 5.62 5.15 -4.77
C PHE A 358 5.41 3.90 -3.91
N CYS A 359 5.83 2.73 -4.38
CA CYS A 359 5.79 1.48 -3.63
C CYS A 359 7.05 0.65 -3.89
N ASP A 360 7.23 -0.44 -3.13
CA ASP A 360 8.41 -1.30 -3.19
C ASP A 360 8.58 -2.00 -4.55
N MET A 361 7.54 -2.01 -5.40
CA MET A 361 7.62 -2.55 -6.76
C MET A 361 8.67 -1.83 -7.61
N ALA A 362 9.08 -0.61 -7.25
CA ALA A 362 10.21 0.08 -7.84
C ALA A 362 11.51 -0.74 -7.75
N PHE A 363 11.68 -1.57 -6.72
CA PHE A 363 12.85 -2.43 -6.50
C PHE A 363 12.75 -3.78 -7.21
N TRP A 364 11.56 -4.21 -7.63
CA TRP A 364 11.39 -5.53 -8.24
C TRP A 364 12.01 -5.65 -9.63
N GLY A 365 12.48 -4.54 -10.18
CA GLY A 365 13.43 -4.45 -11.31
C GLY A 365 12.94 -5.04 -12.63
N GLY A 366 13.89 -5.37 -13.48
CA GLY A 366 13.74 -6.15 -14.71
C GLY A 366 12.51 -5.83 -15.54
N PRO A 367 11.65 -6.83 -15.77
CA PRO A 367 10.52 -6.70 -16.69
C PRO A 367 9.47 -5.62 -16.33
N LEU A 368 9.40 -5.15 -15.07
CA LEU A 368 8.52 -4.04 -14.72
C LEU A 368 9.03 -2.70 -15.26
N ARG A 369 10.36 -2.53 -15.39
CA ARG A 369 10.95 -1.31 -15.95
C ARG A 369 10.72 -1.17 -17.46
N GLU A 370 10.46 -2.27 -18.15
CA GLU A 370 10.10 -2.27 -19.57
C GLU A 370 8.66 -1.81 -19.81
N ARG A 371 7.87 -1.68 -18.73
CA ARG A 371 6.48 -1.22 -18.77
C ARG A 371 6.39 0.25 -18.35
N PRO A 372 5.42 1.02 -18.87
CA PRO A 372 5.25 2.43 -18.54
C PRO A 372 4.70 2.67 -17.12
N VAL A 373 4.88 1.72 -16.20
CA VAL A 373 4.40 1.78 -14.80
C VAL A 373 5.48 2.24 -13.82
N LEU A 374 6.77 2.15 -14.21
CA LEU A 374 7.92 2.68 -13.49
C LEU A 374 8.60 3.79 -14.29
N GLY A 375 9.12 4.77 -13.58
CA GLY A 375 9.89 5.89 -14.15
C GLY A 375 11.37 5.58 -14.33
N THR A 376 12.12 6.60 -14.64
CA THR A 376 13.59 6.53 -14.80
C THR A 376 14.33 6.85 -13.50
N ILE A 377 13.63 7.30 -12.47
CA ILE A 377 14.19 7.58 -11.16
C ILE A 377 14.78 6.31 -10.53
N ALA A 378 15.87 6.44 -9.77
CA ALA A 378 16.41 5.34 -9.00
C ALA A 378 15.43 4.91 -7.88
N PRO A 379 15.15 3.59 -7.67
CA PRO A 379 14.21 3.14 -6.65
C PRO A 379 14.46 3.69 -5.25
N ALA A 380 15.73 3.68 -4.81
CA ALA A 380 16.11 4.24 -3.51
C ALA A 380 15.78 5.74 -3.41
N ARG A 381 15.96 6.49 -4.50
CA ARG A 381 15.65 7.92 -4.53
C ARG A 381 14.15 8.20 -4.50
N ALA A 382 13.35 7.45 -5.24
CA ALA A 382 11.88 7.54 -5.18
C ALA A 382 11.36 7.24 -3.77
N THR A 383 11.89 6.17 -3.15
CA THR A 383 11.53 5.80 -1.77
C THR A 383 11.94 6.86 -0.75
N GLU A 384 13.14 7.43 -0.87
CA GLU A 384 13.60 8.54 -0.02
C GLU A 384 12.66 9.73 -0.08
N ILE A 385 12.27 10.14 -1.29
CA ILE A 385 11.33 11.26 -1.52
C ILE A 385 9.96 10.92 -0.91
N ALA A 386 9.41 9.75 -1.20
CA ALA A 386 8.10 9.34 -0.69
C ALA A 386 8.07 9.32 0.85
N ARG A 387 9.07 8.71 1.50
CA ARG A 387 9.24 8.69 2.97
C ARG A 387 9.28 10.09 3.55
N LEU A 388 10.10 10.96 2.97
CA LEU A 388 10.27 12.33 3.44
C LEU A 388 8.99 13.15 3.30
N VAL A 389 8.33 13.10 2.14
CA VAL A 389 7.09 13.83 1.86
C VAL A 389 6.00 13.42 2.84
N VAL A 390 5.73 12.11 2.97
CA VAL A 390 4.67 11.61 3.86
C VAL A 390 4.96 11.96 5.31
N ARG A 391 6.18 11.68 5.77
CA ARG A 391 6.59 11.97 7.15
C ARG A 391 6.49 13.46 7.47
N ARG A 392 7.11 14.34 6.67
CA ARG A 392 7.14 15.79 6.96
C ARG A 392 5.78 16.43 6.93
N PHE A 393 4.90 15.97 6.04
CA PHE A 393 3.52 16.43 6.03
C PHE A 393 2.81 16.09 7.36
N PHE A 394 2.89 14.85 7.83
CA PHE A 394 2.27 14.47 9.09
C PHE A 394 2.98 15.01 10.33
N ASP A 395 4.30 15.18 10.30
CA ASP A 395 5.05 15.89 11.36
C ASP A 395 4.50 17.32 11.55
N GLN A 396 4.21 18.00 10.44
CA GLN A 396 3.64 19.35 10.46
C GLN A 396 2.19 19.35 10.96
N GLU A 397 1.32 18.51 10.38
CA GLU A 397 -0.13 18.60 10.57
C GLU A 397 -0.63 17.85 11.83
N LEU A 398 0.05 16.79 12.28
CA LEU A 398 -0.35 16.00 13.44
C LEU A 398 0.50 16.32 14.69
N LEU A 399 1.77 16.69 14.51
CA LEU A 399 2.69 16.90 15.62
C LEU A 399 3.01 18.38 15.87
N GLY A 400 2.54 19.29 14.97
CA GLY A 400 2.79 20.72 15.06
C GLY A 400 4.27 21.10 14.88
N GLN A 401 5.06 20.23 14.25
CA GLN A 401 6.45 20.50 13.95
C GLN A 401 6.53 21.50 12.79
N ARG A 402 6.94 22.72 13.09
CA ARG A 402 6.99 23.84 12.12
C ARG A 402 8.14 23.78 11.11
N ALA A 403 8.94 22.71 11.06
CA ALA A 403 9.92 22.54 9.99
C ALA A 403 9.17 22.46 8.65
N ALA A 404 9.20 23.55 7.90
CA ALA A 404 8.40 23.70 6.69
C ALA A 404 8.65 22.52 5.73
N LEU A 405 7.59 21.86 5.29
CA LEU A 405 7.64 20.81 4.29
C LEU A 405 8.45 21.25 3.07
N SER A 406 8.26 22.51 2.62
CA SER A 406 9.01 23.10 1.51
C SER A 406 10.52 23.12 1.72
N GLY A 407 11.00 23.47 2.92
CA GLY A 407 12.43 23.49 3.24
C GLY A 407 13.05 22.09 3.24
N ALA A 408 12.30 21.09 3.71
CA ALA A 408 12.76 19.70 3.68
C ALA A 408 12.86 19.13 2.27
N LEU A 409 12.02 19.60 1.34
CA LEU A 409 11.98 19.17 -0.06
C LEU A 409 12.94 19.94 -0.97
N ALA A 410 13.44 21.10 -0.55
CA ALA A 410 14.29 21.96 -1.36
C ALA A 410 15.58 21.29 -1.93
N PRO A 411 16.22 20.33 -1.25
CA PRO A 411 17.40 19.64 -1.79
C PRO A 411 17.09 18.67 -2.95
N PHE A 412 15.82 18.35 -3.19
CA PHE A 412 15.41 17.36 -4.18
C PHE A 412 15.08 18.04 -5.52
N GLN A 413 15.98 17.97 -6.48
CA GLN A 413 15.81 18.58 -7.81
C GLN A 413 14.63 17.96 -8.59
N GLU A 414 14.25 16.73 -8.24
CA GLU A 414 13.14 16.00 -8.81
C GLU A 414 11.78 16.52 -8.30
N VAL A 415 11.78 17.29 -7.21
CA VAL A 415 10.55 17.68 -6.51
C VAL A 415 10.19 19.13 -6.79
N THR A 416 8.94 19.36 -7.17
CA THR A 416 8.32 20.69 -7.18
C THR A 416 7.23 20.73 -6.11
N PHE A 417 7.35 21.65 -5.15
CA PHE A 417 6.39 21.86 -4.08
C PHE A 417 5.57 23.14 -4.32
N ARG A 418 4.26 23.06 -4.09
CA ARG A 418 3.35 24.19 -4.17
C ARG A 418 2.36 24.15 -3.01
N THR A 419 2.05 25.33 -2.46
CA THR A 419 0.91 25.51 -1.56
C THR A 419 -0.14 26.29 -2.31
N VAL A 420 -1.34 25.74 -2.40
CA VAL A 420 -2.50 26.46 -2.94
C VAL A 420 -3.29 26.97 -1.75
N THR A 421 -3.24 28.30 -1.55
CA THR A 421 -4.04 28.96 -0.53
C THR A 421 -5.44 29.22 -1.10
N PRO A 422 -6.52 28.83 -0.39
CA PRO A 422 -7.87 29.10 -0.85
C PRO A 422 -8.10 30.59 -1.11
N ALA A 423 -8.82 30.93 -2.18
CA ALA A 423 -9.24 32.29 -2.43
C ALA A 423 -10.16 32.74 -1.27
N GLY A 424 -9.68 33.62 -0.42
CA GLY A 424 -10.42 34.15 0.74
C GLY A 424 -9.79 33.92 2.11
N ALA A 425 -8.68 33.18 2.21
CA ALA A 425 -7.90 33.06 3.42
C ALA A 425 -6.84 34.17 3.54
N ARG A 426 -7.25 35.41 3.54
CA ARG A 426 -6.42 36.58 3.88
C ARG A 426 -6.91 37.21 5.19
#